data_133fbd70480d57fdfa3bb57b96214d3b
#
_entry.id   133fbd70480d57fdfa3bb57b96214d3b
#
_cell.length_a   1.000
_cell.length_b   1.000
_cell.length_c   1.000
_cell.angle_alpha   90.00
_cell.angle_beta   90.00
_cell.angle_gamma   90.00
#
_symmetry.space_group_name_H-M   'P 1'
#
loop_
_entity.id
_entity.type
_entity.pdbx_description
1 polymer ?
#
loop_
_entity_poly.entity_id
_entity_poly.type
_entity_poly.pdbx_seq_one_letter_code
_entity_poly.pdbx_strand_id
1 'polypeptide(L)'
;MKHLFIIVTSALLLVATTTAQALEYTPPADNETANKAIAEENSRLLRQLDNMIVNSTQLYEKKETRIELLKEHLSKTTDNMSKIETYSSLYDEYFVFQFDSAFTYIDKKIALATAIGNKQHYDMALLDKAALLSIGGLYSETAALLKEIDPEGLSEEVQIKYNVTHFYLYIYWSDYCHDKVYAPRYRQKATE
;
A
#
# COMPACT_ATOMS: atom_id res chain seq x y z
N MET A 1 -7.80 3.59 12.03
CA MET A 1 -6.52 4.15 11.60
C MET A 1 -5.29 3.46 12.19
N LYS A 2 -5.22 3.14 13.50
CA LYS A 2 -4.08 2.41 14.10
C LYS A 2 -3.82 1.00 13.54
N HIS A 3 -4.82 0.34 12.96
CA HIS A 3 -4.71 -1.04 12.49
C HIS A 3 -4.18 -1.19 11.06
N LEU A 4 -4.37 -0.21 10.17
CA LEU A 4 -3.86 -0.29 8.79
C LEU A 4 -2.34 -0.07 8.72
N PHE A 5 -1.83 0.86 9.53
CA PHE A 5 -0.37 1.05 9.69
C PHE A 5 0.31 -0.21 10.24
N ILE A 6 -0.38 -0.95 11.10
CA ILE A 6 0.11 -2.19 11.71
C ILE A 6 0.17 -3.34 10.68
N ILE A 7 -0.74 -3.41 9.71
CA ILE A 7 -0.75 -4.51 8.73
C ILE A 7 0.33 -4.30 7.65
N VAL A 8 0.50 -3.08 7.15
CA VAL A 8 1.58 -2.78 6.18
C VAL A 8 2.95 -2.81 6.87
N THR A 9 3.05 -2.30 8.10
CA THR A 9 4.28 -2.37 8.87
C THR A 9 4.56 -3.78 9.39
N SER A 10 3.55 -4.61 9.71
CA SER A 10 3.79 -5.99 10.11
C SER A 10 4.16 -6.89 8.93
N ALA A 11 3.63 -6.66 7.72
CA ALA A 11 4.09 -7.36 6.52
C ALA A 11 5.51 -6.92 6.12
N LEU A 12 5.84 -5.62 6.22
CA LEU A 12 7.21 -5.12 6.02
C LEU A 12 8.15 -5.54 7.14
N LEU A 13 7.70 -5.57 8.41
CA LEU A 13 8.50 -6.06 9.54
C LEU A 13 8.72 -7.57 9.45
N LEU A 14 7.76 -8.37 8.96
CA LEU A 14 7.99 -9.81 8.74
C LEU A 14 9.05 -10.04 7.65
N VAL A 15 9.07 -9.24 6.59
CA VAL A 15 10.12 -9.30 5.57
C VAL A 15 11.45 -8.77 6.12
N ALA A 16 11.43 -7.71 6.93
CA ALA A 16 12.65 -7.15 7.54
C ALA A 16 13.24 -8.05 8.64
N THR A 17 12.41 -8.75 9.42
CA THR A 17 12.90 -9.69 10.43
C THR A 17 13.44 -10.98 9.81
N THR A 18 12.90 -11.44 8.67
CA THR A 18 13.48 -12.55 7.92
C THR A 18 14.79 -12.17 7.24
N THR A 19 14.96 -10.92 6.79
CA THR A 19 16.25 -10.45 6.22
C THR A 19 17.29 -10.15 7.29
N ALA A 20 16.90 -9.70 8.49
CA ALA A 20 17.84 -9.47 9.61
C ALA A 20 18.38 -10.80 10.20
N GLN A 21 17.58 -11.86 10.21
CA GLN A 21 18.04 -13.20 10.58
C GLN A 21 18.90 -13.86 9.50
N ALA A 22 18.78 -13.43 8.22
CA ALA A 22 19.66 -13.90 7.15
C ALA A 22 21.06 -13.28 7.19
N LEU A 23 21.27 -12.21 7.97
CA LEU A 23 22.58 -11.54 8.12
C LEU A 23 23.50 -12.19 9.17
N GLU A 24 23.01 -13.13 9.98
CA GLU A 24 23.83 -13.92 10.92
C GLU A 24 24.24 -15.31 10.36
N TYR A 25 24.07 -15.53 9.04
CA TYR A 25 24.52 -16.75 8.42
C TYR A 25 26.07 -16.78 8.34
N THR A 26 26.70 -17.42 9.30
CA THR A 26 28.09 -17.90 9.18
C THR A 26 28.10 -19.17 8.34
N PRO A 27 28.63 -19.15 7.12
CA PRO A 27 28.66 -20.35 6.29
C PRO A 27 29.47 -21.44 7.03
N PRO A 28 28.99 -22.69 7.07
CA PRO A 28 29.74 -23.81 7.62
C PRO A 28 31.04 -24.01 6.87
N ALA A 29 32.07 -24.55 7.55
CA ALA A 29 33.42 -24.62 7.06
C ALA A 29 33.63 -25.58 5.85
N ASP A 30 32.62 -26.38 5.51
CA ASP A 30 32.60 -27.23 4.31
C ASP A 30 31.39 -26.95 3.43
N ASN A 31 31.56 -27.04 2.10
CA ASN A 31 30.54 -26.77 1.11
C ASN A 31 29.36 -27.76 1.18
N GLU A 32 29.53 -28.96 1.66
CA GLU A 32 28.52 -29.99 1.72
C GLU A 32 27.52 -29.72 2.85
N THR A 33 27.99 -29.34 4.02
CA THR A 33 27.20 -28.95 5.17
C THR A 33 26.40 -27.66 4.87
N ALA A 34 27.03 -26.68 4.20
CA ALA A 34 26.37 -25.46 3.75
C ALA A 34 25.23 -25.74 2.76
N ASN A 35 25.48 -26.57 1.77
CA ASN A 35 24.49 -26.94 0.76
C ASN A 35 23.32 -27.71 1.39
N LYS A 36 23.57 -28.60 2.36
CA LYS A 36 22.52 -29.32 3.08
C LYS A 36 21.64 -28.36 3.90
N ALA A 37 22.24 -27.43 4.64
CA ALA A 37 21.50 -26.44 5.42
C ALA A 37 20.62 -25.53 4.52
N ILE A 38 21.15 -25.10 3.36
CA ILE A 38 20.39 -24.33 2.37
C ILE A 38 19.24 -25.16 1.80
N ALA A 39 19.45 -26.44 1.50
CA ALA A 39 18.41 -27.32 0.97
C ALA A 39 17.29 -27.58 2.01
N GLU A 40 17.63 -27.74 3.28
CA GLU A 40 16.66 -27.91 4.38
C GLU A 40 15.84 -26.64 4.57
N GLU A 41 16.46 -25.47 4.57
CA GLU A 41 15.77 -24.18 4.68
C GLU A 41 14.87 -23.92 3.47
N ASN A 42 15.34 -24.15 2.25
CA ASN A 42 14.52 -24.04 1.05
C ASN A 42 13.29 -24.97 1.13
N SER A 43 13.48 -26.21 1.60
CA SER A 43 12.37 -27.15 1.77
C SER A 43 11.37 -26.68 2.82
N ARG A 44 11.83 -26.03 3.88
CA ARG A 44 10.98 -25.42 4.91
C ARG A 44 10.16 -24.26 4.32
N LEU A 45 10.82 -23.36 3.59
CA LEU A 45 10.18 -22.20 2.97
C LEU A 45 9.15 -22.63 1.91
N LEU A 46 9.45 -23.63 1.10
CA LEU A 46 8.52 -24.20 0.11
C LEU A 46 7.27 -24.78 0.80
N ARG A 47 7.43 -25.53 1.88
CA ARG A 47 6.28 -26.03 2.66
C ARG A 47 5.43 -24.91 3.25
N GLN A 48 6.05 -23.81 3.70
CA GLN A 48 5.31 -22.63 4.16
C GLN A 48 4.52 -21.99 3.02
N LEU A 49 5.14 -21.84 1.85
CA LEU A 49 4.46 -21.33 0.65
C LEU A 49 3.28 -22.22 0.23
N ASP A 50 3.48 -23.53 0.19
CA ASP A 50 2.40 -24.48 -0.12
C ASP A 50 1.23 -24.34 0.86
N ASN A 51 1.49 -24.23 2.16
CA ASN A 51 0.47 -23.99 3.16
C ASN A 51 -0.27 -22.66 2.94
N MET A 52 0.44 -21.60 2.56
CA MET A 52 -0.18 -20.31 2.23
C MET A 52 -1.07 -20.42 0.99
N ILE A 53 -0.62 -21.14 -0.04
CA ILE A 53 -1.39 -21.39 -1.27
C ILE A 53 -2.66 -22.17 -0.95
N VAL A 54 -2.56 -23.24 -0.17
CA VAL A 54 -3.72 -24.06 0.24
C VAL A 54 -4.75 -23.23 1.03
N ASN A 55 -4.27 -22.32 1.89
CA ASN A 55 -5.14 -21.47 2.70
C ASN A 55 -5.60 -20.20 1.97
N SER A 56 -5.11 -19.94 0.75
CA SER A 56 -5.44 -18.73 -0.01
C SER A 56 -6.93 -18.56 -0.25
N THR A 57 -7.64 -19.65 -0.54
CA THR A 57 -9.11 -19.63 -0.72
C THR A 57 -9.83 -19.11 0.52
N GLN A 58 -9.46 -19.53 1.72
CA GLN A 58 -10.08 -19.04 2.95
C GLN A 58 -9.77 -17.55 3.21
N LEU A 59 -8.58 -17.08 2.85
CA LEU A 59 -8.23 -15.68 2.96
C LEU A 59 -9.04 -14.83 1.97
N TYR A 60 -9.25 -15.34 0.77
CA TYR A 60 -10.11 -14.74 -0.25
C TYR A 60 -11.56 -14.64 0.22
N GLU A 61 -12.14 -15.74 0.70
CA GLU A 61 -13.52 -15.79 1.22
C GLU A 61 -13.73 -14.80 2.39
N LYS A 62 -12.76 -14.71 3.31
CA LYS A 62 -12.81 -13.73 4.41
C LYS A 62 -12.77 -12.29 3.90
N LYS A 63 -11.97 -12.03 2.87
CA LYS A 63 -11.87 -10.71 2.25
C LYS A 63 -13.19 -10.33 1.55
N GLU A 64 -13.72 -11.21 0.73
CA GLU A 64 -15.00 -11.01 0.06
C GLU A 64 -16.14 -10.79 1.06
N THR A 65 -16.18 -11.56 2.15
CA THR A 65 -17.15 -11.36 3.23
C THR A 65 -17.07 -9.96 3.84
N ARG A 66 -15.85 -9.46 4.10
CA ARG A 66 -15.68 -8.08 4.62
C ARG A 66 -16.14 -7.03 3.63
N ILE A 67 -15.83 -7.20 2.36
CA ILE A 67 -16.26 -6.29 1.29
C ILE A 67 -17.78 -6.25 1.20
N GLU A 68 -18.45 -7.39 1.23
CA GLU A 68 -19.91 -7.47 1.18
C GLU A 68 -20.56 -6.81 2.41
N LEU A 69 -20.03 -7.02 3.61
CA LEU A 69 -20.50 -6.34 4.82
C LEU A 69 -20.35 -4.82 4.72
N LEU A 70 -19.25 -4.31 4.17
CA LEU A 70 -19.05 -2.89 3.94
C LEU A 70 -20.03 -2.32 2.91
N LYS A 71 -20.30 -3.04 1.82
CA LYS A 71 -21.29 -2.65 0.82
C LYS A 71 -22.71 -2.65 1.40
N GLU A 72 -23.05 -3.65 2.20
CA GLU A 72 -24.32 -3.70 2.91
C GLU A 72 -24.47 -2.51 3.87
N HIS A 73 -23.45 -2.21 4.66
CA HIS A 73 -23.42 -1.03 5.53
C HIS A 73 -23.61 0.26 4.74
N LEU A 74 -22.87 0.42 3.64
CA LEU A 74 -22.97 1.58 2.75
C LEU A 74 -24.40 1.78 2.21
N SER A 75 -25.09 0.68 1.85
CA SER A 75 -26.45 0.74 1.31
C SER A 75 -27.48 1.24 2.31
N LYS A 76 -27.24 1.05 3.61
CA LYS A 76 -28.11 1.44 4.72
C LYS A 76 -27.74 2.79 5.33
N THR A 77 -26.53 3.28 5.06
CA THR A 77 -26.00 4.51 5.65
C THR A 77 -26.51 5.74 4.91
N THR A 78 -27.09 6.68 5.64
CA THR A 78 -27.54 7.99 5.12
C THR A 78 -26.60 9.12 5.47
N ASP A 79 -25.83 8.99 6.55
CA ASP A 79 -24.87 9.98 7.01
C ASP A 79 -23.65 10.07 6.10
N ASN A 80 -23.28 11.30 5.69
CA ASN A 80 -22.19 11.55 4.75
C ASN A 80 -20.82 11.20 5.30
N MET A 81 -20.58 11.43 6.61
CA MET A 81 -19.30 11.09 7.21
C MET A 81 -19.10 9.59 7.28
N SER A 82 -20.12 8.86 7.70
CA SER A 82 -20.11 7.40 7.72
C SER A 82 -19.96 6.79 6.31
N LYS A 83 -20.51 7.43 5.25
CA LYS A 83 -20.24 7.04 3.85
C LYS A 83 -18.79 7.25 3.47
N ILE A 84 -18.16 8.38 3.83
CA ILE A 84 -16.75 8.66 3.56
C ILE A 84 -15.86 7.61 4.23
N GLU A 85 -16.13 7.26 5.48
CA GLU A 85 -15.40 6.22 6.21
C GLU A 85 -15.56 4.85 5.55
N THR A 86 -16.77 4.52 5.10
CA THR A 86 -17.04 3.26 4.41
C THR A 86 -16.37 3.21 3.04
N TYR A 87 -16.34 4.31 2.28
CA TYR A 87 -15.57 4.38 1.04
C TYR A 87 -14.07 4.20 1.28
N SER A 88 -13.53 4.77 2.36
CA SER A 88 -12.14 4.55 2.75
C SER A 88 -11.87 3.08 3.06
N SER A 89 -12.74 2.44 3.83
CA SER A 89 -12.61 1.01 4.18
C SER A 89 -12.71 0.11 2.94
N LEU A 90 -13.61 0.41 2.00
CA LEU A 90 -13.72 -0.32 0.73
C LEU A 90 -12.49 -0.09 -0.16
N TYR A 91 -11.98 1.13 -0.23
CA TYR A 91 -10.72 1.42 -0.91
C TYR A 91 -9.57 0.58 -0.32
N ASP A 92 -9.42 0.53 1.00
CA ASP A 92 -8.37 -0.23 1.69
C ASP A 92 -8.48 -1.74 1.39
N GLU A 93 -9.69 -2.30 1.35
CA GLU A 93 -9.89 -3.70 0.98
C GLU A 93 -9.52 -3.99 -0.47
N TYR A 94 -9.74 -3.04 -1.39
CA TYR A 94 -9.44 -3.22 -2.82
C TYR A 94 -8.04 -2.79 -3.23
N PHE A 95 -7.33 -1.98 -2.45
CA PHE A 95 -6.08 -1.31 -2.80
C PHE A 95 -5.01 -2.23 -3.39
N VAL A 96 -4.78 -3.40 -2.81
CA VAL A 96 -3.82 -4.41 -3.29
C VAL A 96 -4.48 -5.61 -3.97
N PHE A 97 -5.79 -5.55 -4.17
CA PHE A 97 -6.58 -6.68 -4.61
C PHE A 97 -7.20 -6.46 -5.98
N GLN A 98 -7.79 -5.28 -6.20
CA GLN A 98 -8.52 -4.97 -7.43
C GLN A 98 -8.48 -3.47 -7.71
N PHE A 99 -7.58 -3.06 -8.60
CA PHE A 99 -7.32 -1.66 -8.92
C PHE A 99 -8.57 -0.86 -9.29
N ASP A 100 -9.39 -1.37 -10.22
CA ASP A 100 -10.58 -0.65 -10.72
C ASP A 100 -11.63 -0.42 -9.62
N SER A 101 -11.78 -1.37 -8.72
CA SER A 101 -12.68 -1.23 -7.57
C SER A 101 -12.14 -0.22 -6.56
N ALA A 102 -10.84 -0.26 -6.25
CA ALA A 102 -10.20 0.75 -5.40
C ALA A 102 -10.37 2.15 -5.99
N PHE A 103 -10.13 2.30 -7.30
CA PHE A 103 -10.31 3.55 -8.04
C PHE A 103 -11.75 4.06 -7.97
N THR A 104 -12.71 3.17 -8.12
CA THR A 104 -14.14 3.51 -8.04
C THR A 104 -14.52 4.08 -6.67
N TYR A 105 -14.05 3.47 -5.58
CA TYR A 105 -14.41 3.92 -4.23
C TYR A 105 -13.68 5.19 -3.82
N ILE A 106 -12.45 5.38 -4.28
CA ILE A 106 -11.76 6.64 -4.02
C ILE A 106 -12.39 7.82 -4.77
N ASP A 107 -12.83 7.63 -6.01
CA ASP A 107 -13.54 8.66 -6.76
C ASP A 107 -14.89 9.02 -6.10
N LYS A 108 -15.63 8.05 -5.56
CA LYS A 108 -16.85 8.30 -4.79
C LYS A 108 -16.54 9.10 -3.51
N LYS A 109 -15.44 8.79 -2.82
CA LYS A 109 -14.99 9.53 -1.64
C LYS A 109 -14.64 10.98 -1.99
N ILE A 110 -13.88 11.21 -3.08
CA ILE A 110 -13.54 12.55 -3.58
C ILE A 110 -14.81 13.35 -3.88
N ALA A 111 -15.73 12.76 -4.65
CA ALA A 111 -16.98 13.42 -5.02
C ALA A 111 -17.83 13.81 -3.80
N LEU A 112 -17.96 12.91 -2.82
CA LEU A 112 -18.71 13.20 -1.61
C LEU A 112 -18.03 14.24 -0.72
N ALA A 113 -16.73 14.17 -0.52
CA ALA A 113 -15.96 15.15 0.24
C ALA A 113 -16.06 16.55 -0.38
N THR A 114 -16.02 16.63 -1.71
CA THR A 114 -16.25 17.86 -2.47
C THR A 114 -17.67 18.39 -2.24
N ALA A 115 -18.68 17.55 -2.36
CA ALA A 115 -20.09 17.94 -2.24
C ALA A 115 -20.44 18.51 -0.86
N ILE A 116 -19.80 18.00 0.20
CA ILE A 116 -20.02 18.47 1.58
C ILE A 116 -19.01 19.57 2.01
N GLY A 117 -18.08 19.99 1.14
CA GLY A 117 -17.07 20.99 1.44
C GLY A 117 -16.04 20.58 2.49
N ASN A 118 -15.80 19.28 2.68
CA ASN A 118 -14.85 18.78 3.66
C ASN A 118 -13.45 18.65 3.04
N LYS A 119 -12.65 19.74 3.15
CA LYS A 119 -11.31 19.83 2.57
C LYS A 119 -10.37 18.75 3.08
N GLN A 120 -10.38 18.41 4.37
CA GLN A 120 -9.47 17.40 4.93
C GLN A 120 -9.71 16.03 4.30
N HIS A 121 -10.98 15.59 4.21
CA HIS A 121 -11.31 14.31 3.57
C HIS A 121 -11.07 14.32 2.06
N TYR A 122 -11.22 15.48 1.41
CA TYR A 122 -10.88 15.67 0.01
C TYR A 122 -9.37 15.48 -0.22
N ASP A 123 -8.52 16.18 0.53
CA ASP A 123 -7.06 16.08 0.43
C ASP A 123 -6.57 14.65 0.73
N MET A 124 -7.11 14.02 1.77
CA MET A 124 -6.82 12.62 2.08
C MET A 124 -7.21 11.68 0.94
N ALA A 125 -8.35 11.92 0.28
CA ALA A 125 -8.80 11.10 -0.83
C ALA A 125 -7.94 11.30 -2.09
N LEU A 126 -7.47 12.52 -2.36
CA LEU A 126 -6.51 12.77 -3.44
C LEU A 126 -5.18 12.03 -3.20
N LEU A 127 -4.71 12.00 -1.94
CA LEU A 127 -3.50 11.27 -1.58
C LEU A 127 -3.69 9.75 -1.66
N ASP A 128 -4.87 9.22 -1.31
CA ASP A 128 -5.23 7.82 -1.54
C ASP A 128 -5.19 7.49 -3.04
N LYS A 129 -5.75 8.36 -3.89
CA LYS A 129 -5.72 8.21 -5.34
C LYS A 129 -4.29 8.27 -5.89
N ALA A 130 -3.48 9.21 -5.42
CA ALA A 130 -2.07 9.33 -5.78
C ALA A 130 -1.26 8.06 -5.43
N ALA A 131 -1.49 7.50 -4.24
CA ALA A 131 -0.86 6.24 -3.83
C ALA A 131 -1.26 5.07 -4.73
N LEU A 132 -2.55 4.95 -5.08
CA LEU A 132 -3.06 3.91 -5.99
C LEU A 132 -2.45 4.04 -7.39
N LEU A 133 -2.40 5.26 -7.95
CA LEU A 133 -1.79 5.53 -9.24
C LEU A 133 -0.29 5.19 -9.25
N SER A 134 0.44 5.51 -8.16
CA SER A 134 1.86 5.19 -8.02
C SER A 134 2.12 3.68 -8.08
N ILE A 135 1.30 2.88 -7.37
CA ILE A 135 1.42 1.41 -7.39
C ILE A 135 1.05 0.87 -8.77
N GLY A 136 0.09 1.50 -9.46
CA GLY A 136 -0.27 1.18 -10.84
C GLY A 136 0.77 1.58 -11.90
N GLY A 137 1.88 2.24 -11.50
CA GLY A 137 2.93 2.69 -12.42
C GLY A 137 2.59 3.98 -13.17
N LEU A 138 1.51 4.67 -12.80
CA LEU A 138 1.03 5.91 -13.41
C LEU A 138 1.71 7.14 -12.76
N TYR A 139 3.05 7.17 -12.83
CA TYR A 139 3.86 8.13 -12.07
C TYR A 139 3.67 9.59 -12.50
N SER A 140 3.49 9.84 -13.79
CA SER A 140 3.23 11.19 -14.32
C SER A 140 1.90 11.75 -13.85
N GLU A 141 0.86 10.92 -13.85
CA GLU A 141 -0.47 11.25 -13.34
C GLU A 141 -0.44 11.50 -11.83
N THR A 142 0.30 10.66 -11.10
CA THR A 142 0.52 10.85 -9.65
C THR A 142 1.21 12.18 -9.37
N ALA A 143 2.30 12.49 -10.11
CA ALA A 143 3.02 13.74 -9.94
C ALA A 143 2.16 14.96 -10.30
N ALA A 144 1.27 14.86 -11.29
CA ALA A 144 0.33 15.91 -11.64
C ALA A 144 -0.69 16.11 -10.51
N LEU A 145 -1.25 15.03 -9.96
CA LEU A 145 -2.22 15.08 -8.87
C LEU A 145 -1.64 15.68 -7.58
N LEU A 146 -0.40 15.33 -7.23
CA LEU A 146 0.25 15.90 -6.04
C LEU A 146 0.49 17.40 -6.16
N LYS A 147 0.65 17.95 -7.36
CA LYS A 147 0.78 19.40 -7.58
C LYS A 147 -0.51 20.19 -7.34
N GLU A 148 -1.67 19.52 -7.34
CA GLU A 148 -2.95 20.16 -7.05
C GLU A 148 -3.15 20.37 -5.53
N ILE A 149 -2.34 19.70 -4.71
CA ILE A 149 -2.41 19.79 -3.25
C ILE A 149 -1.44 20.86 -2.77
N ASP A 150 -1.97 21.87 -2.07
CA ASP A 150 -1.15 22.88 -1.39
C ASP A 150 -0.62 22.30 -0.08
N PRO A 151 0.68 22.02 0.04
CA PRO A 151 1.24 21.40 1.24
C PRO A 151 1.23 22.31 2.46
N GLU A 152 1.22 23.64 2.30
CA GLU A 152 1.26 24.58 3.42
C GLU A 152 -0.08 24.66 4.17
N GLY A 153 -1.19 24.30 3.51
CA GLY A 153 -2.54 24.32 4.09
C GLY A 153 -3.02 22.99 4.68
N LEU A 154 -2.16 21.97 4.75
CA LEU A 154 -2.54 20.64 5.22
C LEU A 154 -2.52 20.53 6.75
N SER A 155 -3.44 19.72 7.29
CA SER A 155 -3.33 19.29 8.68
C SER A 155 -2.12 18.35 8.85
N GLU A 156 -1.60 18.21 10.08
CA GLU A 156 -0.43 17.37 10.37
C GLU A 156 -0.60 15.92 9.82
N GLU A 157 -1.77 15.34 10.00
CA GLU A 157 -2.08 13.98 9.51
C GLU A 157 -1.98 13.90 7.97
N VAL A 158 -2.55 14.89 7.27
CA VAL A 158 -2.55 14.94 5.80
C VAL A 158 -1.14 15.24 5.29
N GLN A 159 -0.39 16.10 5.98
CA GLN A 159 1.00 16.41 5.65
C GLN A 159 1.92 15.17 5.72
N ILE A 160 1.77 14.37 6.77
CA ILE A 160 2.51 13.10 6.88
C ILE A 160 2.19 12.20 5.68
N LYS A 161 0.92 12.05 5.34
CA LYS A 161 0.50 11.23 4.21
C LYS A 161 1.01 11.78 2.87
N TYR A 162 0.99 13.12 2.69
CA TYR A 162 1.54 13.78 1.52
C TYR A 162 3.03 13.44 1.35
N ASN A 163 3.83 13.62 2.39
CA ASN A 163 5.26 13.34 2.36
C ASN A 163 5.56 11.86 2.05
N VAL A 164 4.81 10.95 2.66
CA VAL A 164 4.92 9.51 2.42
C VAL A 164 4.55 9.17 0.96
N THR A 165 3.48 9.74 0.43
CA THR A 165 3.05 9.50 -0.96
C THR A 165 4.05 10.07 -1.95
N HIS A 166 4.58 11.27 -1.69
CA HIS A 166 5.63 11.91 -2.48
C HIS A 166 6.91 11.06 -2.50
N PHE A 167 7.36 10.60 -1.33
CA PHE A 167 8.53 9.75 -1.21
C PHE A 167 8.37 8.47 -2.04
N TYR A 168 7.27 7.72 -1.88
CA TYR A 168 7.06 6.47 -2.60
C TYR A 168 6.88 6.67 -4.12
N LEU A 169 6.22 7.74 -4.56
CA LEU A 169 6.14 8.08 -5.98
C LEU A 169 7.54 8.10 -6.61
N TYR A 170 8.46 8.86 -6.03
CA TYR A 170 9.77 9.05 -6.65
C TYR A 170 10.72 7.87 -6.44
N ILE A 171 10.57 7.09 -5.37
CA ILE A 171 11.28 5.81 -5.20
C ILE A 171 10.85 4.82 -6.28
N TYR A 172 9.55 4.59 -6.46
CA TYR A 172 9.04 3.67 -7.48
C TYR A 172 9.41 4.12 -8.90
N TRP A 173 9.31 5.42 -9.16
CA TRP A 173 9.72 5.96 -10.46
C TRP A 173 11.22 5.80 -10.72
N SER A 174 12.05 6.02 -9.72
CA SER A 174 13.48 5.75 -9.78
C SER A 174 13.78 4.29 -10.09
N ASP A 175 13.11 3.38 -9.38
CA ASP A 175 13.30 1.95 -9.55
C ASP A 175 12.78 1.46 -10.92
N TYR A 176 11.71 2.06 -11.44
CA TYR A 176 11.19 1.75 -12.78
C TYR A 176 12.15 2.16 -13.90
N CYS A 177 12.77 3.34 -13.79
CA CYS A 177 13.62 3.88 -14.86
C CYS A 177 14.87 3.05 -15.11
N HIS A 178 15.49 2.46 -14.09
CA HIS A 178 16.73 1.66 -14.14
C HIS A 178 17.91 2.29 -14.91
N ASP A 179 17.85 3.59 -15.23
CA ASP A 179 18.88 4.29 -16.01
C ASP A 179 19.81 5.12 -15.10
N LYS A 180 20.97 5.53 -15.65
CA LYS A 180 21.99 6.27 -14.90
C LYS A 180 21.73 7.77 -14.81
N VAL A 181 20.74 8.30 -15.53
CA VAL A 181 20.45 9.74 -15.64
C VAL A 181 19.24 10.13 -14.84
N TYR A 182 18.10 9.47 -15.07
CA TYR A 182 16.82 9.83 -14.45
C TYR A 182 16.60 9.15 -13.09
N ALA A 183 17.00 7.89 -12.94
CA ALA A 183 16.82 7.18 -11.67
C ALA A 183 17.46 7.91 -10.47
N PRO A 184 18.73 8.41 -10.53
CA PRO A 184 19.29 9.20 -9.44
C PRO A 184 18.54 10.51 -9.18
N ARG A 185 18.03 11.18 -10.23
CA ARG A 185 17.25 12.43 -10.09
C ARG A 185 15.92 12.19 -9.37
N TYR A 186 15.22 11.11 -9.69
CA TYR A 186 13.99 10.77 -8.98
C TYR A 186 14.28 10.35 -7.53
N ARG A 187 15.37 9.62 -7.28
CA ARG A 187 15.78 9.27 -5.92
C ARG A 187 16.11 10.49 -5.06
N GLN A 188 16.70 11.52 -5.65
CA GLN A 188 16.92 12.79 -4.98
C GLN A 188 15.58 13.47 -4.65
N LYS A 189 14.65 13.54 -5.60
CA LYS A 189 13.31 14.12 -5.37
C LYS A 189 12.51 13.42 -4.29
N ALA A 190 12.76 12.16 -4.03
CA ALA A 190 12.09 11.45 -2.94
C ALA A 190 12.44 12.00 -1.55
N THR A 191 13.56 12.70 -1.43
CA THR A 191 14.07 13.24 -0.15
C THR A 191 13.92 14.77 -0.01
N GLU A 192 13.38 15.44 -1.00
CA GLU A 192 13.01 16.87 -1.00
C GLU A 192 11.64 17.06 -0.36
#